data_df5253272087d959da57ec23c89e3516
#
_entry.id   df5253272087d959da57ec23c89e3516
#
_cell.length_a   1.000
_cell.length_b   1.000
_cell.length_c   1.000
_cell.angle_alpha   90.00
_cell.angle_beta   90.00
_cell.angle_gamma   90.00
#
_symmetry.space_group_name_H-M   'P 1'
#
loop_
_entity.id
_entity.type
_entity.pdbx_description
1 polymer ?
#
loop_
_entity_poly.entity_id
_entity_poly.type
_entity_poly.pdbx_seq_one_letter_code
_entity_poly.pdbx_strand_id
1 'polypeptide(L)'
;MKFIKILLAFLIFCAPNTGIAKTIKWSMQGDSLTLDPHAQNEGPTTQVSRQIYEALVTRGLDMSIGPQLATKWKAVDPNTWYFFLREDVKFSNGQPMTSEDVVFSILRAKQRTSD
;
A
#
# COMPACT_ATOMS: atom_id res chain seq x y z
N MET A 1 20.36 31.02 -39.53
CA MET A 1 18.89 30.98 -39.29
C MET A 1 18.34 29.58 -39.02
N LYS A 2 18.85 28.47 -39.61
CA LYS A 2 18.36 27.09 -39.38
C LYS A 2 18.64 26.61 -37.95
N PHE A 3 19.82 26.90 -37.35
CA PHE A 3 20.20 26.53 -35.99
C PHE A 3 19.36 27.17 -34.92
N ILE A 4 18.95 28.45 -35.08
CA ILE A 4 18.10 29.16 -34.12
C ILE A 4 16.70 28.52 -34.06
N LYS A 5 16.16 28.07 -35.20
CA LYS A 5 14.85 27.40 -35.25
C LYS A 5 14.87 26.04 -34.56
N ILE A 6 15.99 25.29 -34.66
CA ILE A 6 16.16 23.99 -34.00
C ILE A 6 16.31 24.18 -32.48
N LEU A 7 17.06 25.21 -32.05
CA LEU A 7 17.21 25.53 -30.62
C LEU A 7 15.89 25.97 -29.98
N LEU A 8 15.07 26.78 -30.70
CA LEU A 8 13.76 27.19 -30.25
C LEU A 8 12.77 26.02 -30.13
N ALA A 9 12.83 25.06 -31.06
CA ALA A 9 12.01 23.85 -31.04
C ALA A 9 12.37 22.94 -29.85
N PHE A 10 13.64 22.87 -29.47
CA PHE A 10 14.11 22.08 -28.31
C PHE A 10 13.70 22.71 -26.97
N LEU A 11 13.66 24.04 -26.90
CA LEU A 11 13.20 24.74 -25.68
C LEU A 11 11.70 24.52 -25.37
N ILE A 12 10.87 24.37 -26.43
CA ILE A 12 9.42 24.13 -26.27
C ILE A 12 9.17 22.69 -25.75
N PHE A 13 10.04 21.75 -26.06
CA PHE A 13 9.89 20.35 -25.61
C PHE A 13 10.31 20.12 -24.14
N CYS A 14 11.07 21.07 -23.55
CA CYS A 14 11.49 21.03 -22.14
C CYS A 14 10.58 21.82 -21.18
N ALA A 15 9.43 22.29 -21.63
CA ALA A 15 8.49 22.92 -20.72
C ALA A 15 8.02 21.92 -19.66
N PRO A 16 8.18 22.20 -18.34
CA PRO A 16 7.67 21.32 -17.32
C PRO A 16 6.16 21.20 -17.48
N ASN A 17 5.67 20.00 -17.69
CA ASN A 17 4.24 19.70 -17.61
C ASN A 17 3.83 19.93 -16.14
N THR A 18 3.32 21.10 -15.82
CA THR A 18 2.68 21.36 -14.54
C THR A 18 1.36 20.60 -14.50
N GLY A 19 1.43 19.34 -14.12
CA GLY A 19 0.25 18.54 -13.84
C GLY A 19 -0.53 19.21 -12.70
N ILE A 20 -1.71 19.74 -12.99
CA ILE A 20 -2.60 20.27 -11.95
C ILE A 20 -3.16 19.07 -11.20
N ALA A 21 -2.65 18.82 -10.00
CA ALA A 21 -3.18 17.80 -9.11
C ALA A 21 -4.63 18.17 -8.75
N LYS A 22 -5.58 17.27 -9.07
CA LYS A 22 -6.99 17.43 -8.71
C LYS A 22 -7.23 16.88 -7.31
N THR A 23 -7.88 17.67 -6.46
CA THR A 23 -8.28 17.24 -5.13
C THR A 23 -9.51 16.32 -5.24
N ILE A 24 -9.43 15.12 -4.70
CA ILE A 24 -10.56 14.23 -4.52
C ILE A 24 -11.08 14.42 -3.09
N LYS A 25 -12.38 14.64 -2.95
CA LYS A 25 -13.07 14.72 -1.66
C LYS A 25 -14.05 13.56 -1.59
N TRP A 26 -14.03 12.83 -0.50
CA TRP A 26 -15.04 11.80 -0.21
C TRP A 26 -15.53 11.95 1.23
N SER A 27 -16.70 11.40 1.51
CA SER A 27 -17.25 11.29 2.86
C SER A 27 -17.53 9.85 3.18
N MET A 28 -17.49 9.51 4.45
CA MET A 28 -17.84 8.19 4.98
C MET A 28 -18.69 8.34 6.23
N GLN A 29 -19.30 7.26 6.69
CA GLN A 29 -20.30 7.27 7.77
C GLN A 29 -19.71 7.64 9.14
N GLY A 30 -18.40 7.55 9.32
CA GLY A 30 -17.68 7.90 10.54
C GLY A 30 -16.24 8.26 10.26
N ASP A 31 -15.55 8.79 11.25
CA ASP A 31 -14.13 9.08 11.18
C ASP A 31 -13.30 7.91 11.68
N SER A 32 -12.01 7.87 11.29
CA SER A 32 -11.05 6.90 11.80
C SER A 32 -10.69 7.21 13.25
N LEU A 33 -10.77 6.24 14.13
CA LEU A 33 -10.40 6.40 15.55
C LEU A 33 -8.88 6.42 15.75
N THR A 34 -8.15 5.83 14.82
CA THR A 34 -6.68 5.72 14.88
C THR A 34 -6.10 5.46 13.50
N LEU A 35 -4.81 5.76 13.32
CA LEU A 35 -4.04 5.34 12.14
C LEU A 35 -3.18 4.10 12.43
N ASP A 36 -3.23 3.53 13.63
CA ASP A 36 -2.55 2.28 13.94
C ASP A 36 -3.33 1.09 13.35
N PRO A 37 -2.77 0.36 12.37
CA PRO A 37 -3.49 -0.71 11.66
C PRO A 37 -3.83 -1.92 12.53
N HIS A 38 -3.29 -2.01 13.75
CA HIS A 38 -3.50 -3.11 14.68
C HIS A 38 -4.37 -2.73 15.90
N ALA A 39 -4.78 -1.46 16.03
CA ALA A 39 -5.44 -0.98 17.23
C ALA A 39 -6.96 -1.17 17.22
N GLN A 40 -7.58 -1.17 16.05
CA GLN A 40 -9.04 -1.21 15.91
C GLN A 40 -9.45 -2.08 14.70
N ASN A 41 -10.61 -2.73 14.82
CA ASN A 41 -11.17 -3.55 13.76
C ASN A 41 -12.61 -3.10 13.43
N GLU A 42 -12.78 -1.82 13.12
CA GLU A 42 -14.07 -1.23 12.74
C GLU A 42 -14.00 -0.63 11.33
N GLY A 43 -15.19 -0.46 10.70
CA GLY A 43 -15.29 -0.12 9.29
C GLY A 43 -14.55 1.15 8.87
N PRO A 44 -14.82 2.33 9.46
CA PRO A 44 -14.17 3.59 9.08
C PRO A 44 -12.64 3.55 9.23
N THR A 45 -12.12 3.06 10.35
CA THR A 45 -10.67 2.90 10.56
C THR A 45 -10.04 1.95 9.54
N THR A 46 -10.69 0.83 9.25
CA THR A 46 -10.21 -0.13 8.24
C THR A 46 -10.18 0.49 6.84
N GLN A 47 -11.19 1.30 6.47
CA GLN A 47 -11.22 1.99 5.17
C GLN A 47 -10.06 2.98 5.02
N VAL A 48 -9.76 3.77 6.04
CA VAL A 48 -8.62 4.69 6.04
C VAL A 48 -7.30 3.93 6.02
N SER A 49 -7.14 2.92 6.87
CA SER A 49 -5.91 2.13 6.96
C SER A 49 -5.55 1.47 5.63
N ARG A 50 -6.52 0.99 4.86
CA ARG A 50 -6.30 0.40 3.52
C ARG A 50 -5.83 1.40 2.47
N GLN A 51 -5.95 2.70 2.69
CA GLN A 51 -5.38 3.73 1.82
C GLN A 51 -3.90 4.03 2.14
N ILE A 52 -3.44 3.61 3.32
CA ILE A 52 -2.10 3.93 3.85
C ILE A 52 -1.20 2.69 3.86
N TYR A 53 -1.77 1.53 4.21
CA TYR A 53 -1.03 0.28 4.42
C TYR A 53 -1.44 -0.79 3.42
N GLU A 54 -0.46 -1.60 3.04
CA GLU A 54 -0.68 -2.84 2.30
C GLU A 54 -0.70 -4.04 3.25
N ALA A 55 -1.53 -5.04 2.92
CA ALA A 55 -1.60 -6.31 3.65
C ALA A 55 -0.88 -7.43 2.87
N LEU A 56 -0.69 -8.59 3.49
CA LEU A 56 -0.16 -9.78 2.79
C LEU A 56 -1.07 -10.20 1.64
N VAL A 57 -2.37 -10.17 1.88
CA VAL A 57 -3.42 -10.55 0.93
C VAL A 57 -4.52 -9.49 0.96
N THR A 58 -5.23 -9.36 -0.14
CA THR A 58 -6.40 -8.48 -0.24
C THR A 58 -7.68 -9.28 -0.38
N ARG A 59 -8.83 -8.62 -0.19
CA ARG A 59 -10.15 -9.18 -0.44
C ARG A 59 -10.82 -8.45 -1.60
N GLY A 60 -11.19 -9.20 -2.63
CA GLY A 60 -11.94 -8.71 -3.77
C GLY A 60 -13.39 -8.34 -3.42
N LEU A 61 -14.09 -7.70 -4.37
CA LEU A 61 -15.52 -7.36 -4.22
C LEU A 61 -16.41 -8.60 -4.12
N ASP A 62 -15.99 -9.71 -4.72
CA ASP A 62 -16.62 -11.03 -4.66
C ASP A 62 -16.21 -11.82 -3.40
N MET A 63 -15.52 -11.18 -2.45
CA MET A 63 -14.99 -11.76 -1.22
C MET A 63 -13.86 -12.77 -1.43
N SER A 64 -13.37 -12.96 -2.65
CA SER A 64 -12.20 -13.78 -2.93
C SER A 64 -10.93 -13.19 -2.29
N ILE A 65 -9.98 -14.07 -1.96
CA ILE A 65 -8.66 -13.66 -1.44
C ILE A 65 -7.68 -13.58 -2.60
N GLY A 66 -7.11 -12.39 -2.78
CA GLY A 66 -6.13 -12.09 -3.82
C GLY A 66 -4.74 -11.75 -3.28
N PRO A 67 -3.70 -11.79 -4.13
CA PRO A 67 -2.35 -11.40 -3.75
C PRO A 67 -2.23 -9.87 -3.53
N GLN A 68 -1.33 -9.47 -2.61
CA GLN A 68 -0.92 -8.09 -2.40
C GLN A 68 0.58 -8.03 -2.08
N LEU A 69 1.02 -7.97 -0.81
CA LEU A 69 2.45 -8.11 -0.47
C LEU A 69 2.93 -9.56 -0.62
N ALA A 70 2.04 -10.54 -0.47
CA ALA A 70 2.32 -11.92 -0.82
C ALA A 70 1.83 -12.21 -2.24
N THR A 71 2.68 -12.83 -3.07
CA THR A 71 2.35 -13.24 -4.44
C THR A 71 1.56 -14.54 -4.49
N LYS A 72 1.78 -15.42 -3.52
CA LYS A 72 1.11 -16.70 -3.33
C LYS A 72 1.24 -17.18 -1.89
N TRP A 73 0.42 -18.13 -1.52
CA TRP A 73 0.48 -18.80 -0.21
C TRP A 73 0.03 -20.24 -0.33
N LYS A 74 0.43 -21.06 0.61
CA LYS A 74 -0.04 -22.46 0.71
C LYS A 74 -0.08 -22.92 2.16
N ALA A 75 -1.06 -23.72 2.50
CA ALA A 75 -1.04 -24.52 3.72
C ALA A 75 -0.05 -25.69 3.56
N VAL A 76 0.81 -25.87 4.55
CA VAL A 76 1.72 -27.03 4.66
C VAL A 76 1.06 -28.11 5.48
N ASP A 77 0.41 -27.71 6.56
CA ASP A 77 -0.42 -28.52 7.44
C ASP A 77 -1.57 -27.64 7.99
N PRO A 78 -2.52 -28.17 8.79
CA PRO A 78 -3.67 -27.41 9.28
C PRO A 78 -3.34 -26.13 10.05
N ASN A 79 -2.13 -26.01 10.60
CA ASN A 79 -1.71 -24.89 11.44
C ASN A 79 -0.56 -24.07 10.85
N THR A 80 0.02 -24.49 9.70
CA THR A 80 1.21 -23.88 9.11
C THR A 80 0.93 -23.37 7.71
N TRP A 81 1.18 -22.08 7.47
CA TRP A 81 1.04 -21.44 6.18
C TRP A 81 2.34 -20.81 5.75
N TYR A 82 2.72 -20.97 4.49
CA TYR A 82 3.80 -20.25 3.84
C TYR A 82 3.25 -19.13 2.96
N PHE A 83 3.80 -17.92 3.13
CA PHE A 83 3.54 -16.77 2.27
C PHE A 83 4.82 -16.42 1.51
N PHE A 84 4.71 -16.28 0.20
CA PHE A 84 5.82 -15.91 -0.67
C PHE A 84 5.71 -14.41 -0.95
N LEU A 85 6.62 -13.63 -0.40
CA LEU A 85 6.59 -12.17 -0.48
C LEU A 85 7.07 -11.67 -1.85
N ARG A 86 6.60 -10.48 -2.25
CA ARG A 86 7.18 -9.72 -3.35
C ARG A 86 8.60 -9.26 -2.97
N GLU A 87 9.51 -9.25 -3.96
CA GLU A 87 10.92 -8.89 -3.73
C GLU A 87 11.19 -7.38 -3.89
N ASP A 88 10.33 -6.65 -4.55
CA ASP A 88 10.50 -5.25 -4.94
C ASP A 88 9.85 -4.23 -3.99
N VAL A 89 9.36 -4.69 -2.84
CA VAL A 89 8.62 -3.84 -1.89
C VAL A 89 9.57 -2.98 -1.07
N LYS A 90 9.25 -1.69 -0.98
CA LYS A 90 9.93 -0.74 -0.12
C LYS A 90 8.94 0.01 0.76
N PHE A 91 9.35 0.32 1.97
CA PHE A 91 8.66 1.27 2.83
C PHE A 91 8.74 2.69 2.26
N SER A 92 7.90 3.60 2.75
CA SER A 92 7.88 5.01 2.34
C SER A 92 9.20 5.76 2.60
N ASN A 93 10.03 5.24 3.53
CA ASN A 93 11.39 5.75 3.79
C ASN A 93 12.46 5.18 2.83
N GLY A 94 12.06 4.31 1.89
CA GLY A 94 12.94 3.70 0.89
C GLY A 94 13.63 2.40 1.33
N GLN A 95 13.49 1.97 2.58
CA GLN A 95 14.04 0.69 3.05
C GLN A 95 13.29 -0.49 2.44
N PRO A 96 13.97 -1.58 2.06
CA PRO A 96 13.32 -2.78 1.57
C PRO A 96 12.53 -3.46 2.68
N MET A 97 11.35 -4.01 2.33
CA MET A 97 10.56 -4.86 3.22
C MET A 97 11.16 -6.28 3.25
N THR A 98 11.24 -6.86 4.43
CA THR A 98 11.74 -8.21 4.67
C THR A 98 10.71 -9.12 5.33
N SER A 99 11.00 -10.40 5.46
CA SER A 99 10.17 -11.36 6.21
C SER A 99 10.11 -11.04 7.71
N GLU A 100 11.17 -10.45 8.27
CA GLU A 100 11.22 -10.03 9.67
C GLU A 100 10.21 -8.93 9.97
N ASP A 101 9.99 -8.01 9.04
CA ASP A 101 8.97 -6.95 9.17
C ASP A 101 7.57 -7.54 9.23
N VAL A 102 7.30 -8.57 8.42
CA VAL A 102 6.02 -9.30 8.44
C VAL A 102 5.82 -10.02 9.77
N VAL A 103 6.84 -10.72 10.25
CA VAL A 103 6.82 -11.40 11.56
C VAL A 103 6.58 -10.41 12.69
N PHE A 104 7.31 -9.29 12.69
CA PHE A 104 7.13 -8.21 13.66
C PHE A 104 5.68 -7.70 13.67
N SER A 105 5.13 -7.44 12.49
CA SER A 105 3.75 -6.93 12.34
C SER A 105 2.71 -7.89 12.93
N ILE A 106 2.83 -9.19 12.63
CA ILE A 106 1.91 -10.22 13.14
C ILE A 106 2.03 -10.36 14.66
N LEU A 107 3.26 -10.41 15.19
CA LEU A 107 3.48 -10.51 16.64
C LEU A 107 2.93 -9.28 17.37
N ARG A 108 3.13 -8.08 16.82
CA ARG A 108 2.58 -6.84 17.37
C ARG A 108 1.04 -6.87 17.39
N ALA A 109 0.41 -7.30 16.29
CA ALA A 109 -1.04 -7.42 16.23
C ALA A 109 -1.56 -8.40 17.29
N LYS A 110 -0.91 -9.56 17.47
CA LYS A 110 -1.28 -10.56 18.47
C LYS A 110 -1.21 -10.02 19.91
N GLN A 111 -0.25 -9.15 20.21
CA GLN A 111 -0.12 -8.55 21.55
C GLN A 111 -1.23 -7.54 21.86
N ARG A 112 -1.83 -6.90 20.84
CA ARG A 112 -2.86 -5.86 21.01
C ARG A 112 -4.29 -6.38 20.98
N THR A 113 -4.53 -7.60 20.55
CA THR A 113 -5.88 -8.20 20.48
C THR A 113 -6.34 -8.82 21.80
N SER A 114 -5.62 -8.58 22.90
CA SER A 114 -5.97 -9.09 24.23
C SER A 114 -6.75 -8.10 25.12
N ASP A 115 -7.25 -7.01 24.55
CA ASP A 115 -8.13 -6.03 25.22
C ASP A 115 -9.56 -6.12 24.69
#